data_7cdbf1d3e19b6a2f7f55108f13667faa
#
_entry.id   7cdbf1d3e19b6a2f7f55108f13667faa
#
_cell.length_a   1.000
_cell.length_b   1.000
_cell.length_c   1.000
_cell.angle_alpha   90.00
_cell.angle_beta   90.00
_cell.angle_gamma   90.00
#
_symmetry.space_group_name_H-M   'P 1'
#
loop_
_entity.id
_entity.type
_entity.pdbx_description
1 polymer ?
#
loop_
_entity_poly.entity_id
_entity_poly.type
_entity_poly.pdbx_seq_one_letter_code
_entity_poly.pdbx_strand_id
1 'polypeptide(L)'
;MDETTREYLRGRFADYYRAADVSSPPAANEREWGHIPWTPGSETTMVRHQSQLDLGTLDDFLQRTAPRHVYFSAARYDDPGASTMSAKGWRGADLVFDLDADHLPGVDPSETTYKAMLAACKDALRRLLDFLETDFDFDTIRIVFSGGRGYHVHIRDDSIQSLDSDARREIVDYVRGRDLDTDGLIRVVSKSGTTQRLLRTEGGWGRRVHRELTALTEELRELDEDSALDRLTEFDGIGEGRAETVLGAITRNPDAITEGNMEAGGPGIRLITDALADRVADEQAAPIDEPVTTDTHRLIRLPGSLHGGSGLVVTPIDRDDLDEFAPLTDAVPDRFTGTDIDIEVSESRRVELAGDTIKLDRGVHSVPEHVGVFLMARGDAAKVTA
;
A
#
# COMPACT_ATOMS: atom_id res chain seq x y z
N MET A 1 27.61 -4.40 5.75
CA MET A 1 27.66 -5.86 5.42
C MET A 1 29.09 -6.22 5.04
N ASP A 2 29.68 -7.20 5.71
CA ASP A 2 31.00 -7.73 5.41
C ASP A 2 31.02 -8.53 4.09
N GLU A 3 32.22 -8.87 3.63
CA GLU A 3 32.43 -9.55 2.34
C GLU A 3 31.85 -10.98 2.33
N THR A 4 32.10 -11.74 3.38
CA THR A 4 31.63 -13.13 3.51
C THR A 4 30.09 -13.20 3.46
N THR A 5 29.43 -12.34 4.22
CA THR A 5 27.97 -12.23 4.24
C THR A 5 27.42 -11.84 2.87
N ARG A 6 28.06 -10.86 2.21
CA ARG A 6 27.64 -10.40 0.88
C ARG A 6 27.75 -11.50 -0.18
N GLU A 7 28.87 -12.22 -0.20
CA GLU A 7 29.10 -13.31 -1.16
C GLU A 7 28.16 -14.49 -0.89
N TYR A 8 27.90 -14.81 0.37
CA TYR A 8 26.94 -15.83 0.75
C TYR A 8 25.54 -15.48 0.23
N LEU A 9 25.05 -14.27 0.54
CA LEU A 9 23.73 -13.82 0.07
C LEU A 9 23.63 -13.79 -1.46
N ARG A 10 24.68 -13.31 -2.15
CA ARG A 10 24.73 -13.35 -3.61
C ARG A 10 24.63 -14.78 -4.15
N GLY A 11 25.30 -15.73 -3.51
CA GLY A 11 25.23 -17.15 -3.85
C GLY A 11 23.82 -17.71 -3.69
N ARG A 12 23.16 -17.39 -2.57
CA ARG A 12 21.76 -17.84 -2.32
C ARG A 12 20.77 -17.23 -3.30
N PHE A 13 20.95 -15.95 -3.66
CA PHE A 13 20.13 -15.30 -4.69
C PHE A 13 20.34 -15.94 -6.06
N ALA A 14 21.56 -16.29 -6.41
CA ALA A 14 21.85 -17.05 -7.65
C ALA A 14 21.19 -18.43 -7.65
N ASP A 15 21.17 -19.13 -6.50
CA ASP A 15 20.50 -20.42 -6.37
C ASP A 15 18.98 -20.30 -6.50
N TYR A 16 18.39 -19.23 -5.97
CA TYR A 16 16.99 -18.93 -6.16
C TYR A 16 16.67 -18.69 -7.65
N TYR A 17 17.39 -17.77 -8.30
CA TYR A 17 17.15 -17.41 -9.71
C TYR A 17 17.39 -18.57 -10.70
N ARG A 18 18.17 -19.58 -10.34
CA ARG A 18 18.32 -20.80 -11.16
C ARG A 18 17.10 -21.71 -11.14
N ALA A 19 16.26 -21.61 -10.13
CA ALA A 19 15.08 -22.46 -9.93
C ALA A 19 13.75 -21.71 -10.09
N ALA A 20 13.74 -20.39 -9.92
CA ALA A 20 12.54 -19.57 -9.97
C ALA A 20 12.14 -19.28 -11.43
N ASP A 21 10.85 -19.30 -11.67
CA ASP A 21 10.23 -18.81 -12.91
C ASP A 21 9.81 -17.34 -12.70
N VAL A 22 10.67 -16.42 -13.13
CA VAL A 22 10.44 -14.97 -12.98
C VAL A 22 9.91 -14.40 -14.28
N SER A 23 8.64 -14.09 -14.32
CA SER A 23 7.98 -13.58 -15.53
C SER A 23 8.33 -12.12 -15.81
N SER A 24 8.52 -11.80 -17.09
CA SER A 24 8.67 -10.42 -17.55
C SER A 24 7.36 -9.64 -17.43
N PRO A 25 7.41 -8.33 -17.12
CA PRO A 25 6.21 -7.49 -17.13
C PRO A 25 5.67 -7.34 -18.56
N PRO A 26 4.37 -7.00 -18.74
CA PRO A 26 3.83 -6.66 -20.05
C PRO A 26 4.62 -5.55 -20.72
N ALA A 27 4.79 -5.65 -22.03
CA ALA A 27 5.58 -4.72 -22.85
C ALA A 27 7.04 -4.52 -22.34
N ALA A 28 7.68 -5.59 -21.87
CA ALA A 28 9.01 -5.57 -21.26
C ALA A 28 10.09 -4.91 -22.14
N ASN A 29 9.96 -5.01 -23.47
CA ASN A 29 10.84 -4.41 -24.45
C ASN A 29 10.67 -2.88 -24.60
N GLU A 30 9.55 -2.33 -24.13
CA GLU A 30 9.28 -0.89 -24.11
C GLU A 30 9.65 -0.26 -22.74
N ARG A 31 10.10 -1.06 -21.77
CA ARG A 31 10.39 -0.59 -20.41
C ARG A 31 11.88 -0.42 -20.14
N GLU A 32 12.21 0.62 -19.37
CA GLU A 32 13.52 0.76 -18.77
C GLU A 32 13.69 -0.31 -17.69
N TRP A 33 14.84 -0.95 -17.70
CA TRP A 33 15.26 -1.88 -16.66
C TRP A 33 16.35 -1.26 -15.79
N GLY A 34 16.33 -1.63 -14.52
CA GLY A 34 17.34 -1.25 -13.56
C GLY A 34 17.61 -2.37 -12.56
N HIS A 35 18.81 -2.38 -12.00
CA HIS A 35 19.14 -3.32 -10.95
C HIS A 35 20.16 -2.75 -9.98
N ILE A 36 20.19 -3.32 -8.79
CA ILE A 36 21.19 -3.03 -7.78
C ILE A 36 22.06 -4.28 -7.62
N PRO A 37 23.37 -4.21 -7.96
CA PRO A 37 24.28 -5.32 -7.74
C PRO A 37 24.70 -5.43 -6.26
N TRP A 38 25.33 -6.55 -5.90
CA TRP A 38 26.01 -6.73 -4.62
C TRP A 38 27.37 -6.04 -4.65
N THR A 39 27.43 -4.78 -4.23
CA THR A 39 28.66 -3.98 -4.18
C THR A 39 29.25 -3.92 -2.78
N PRO A 40 30.60 -3.81 -2.63
CA PRO A 40 31.22 -3.51 -1.35
C PRO A 40 30.83 -2.13 -0.82
N GLY A 41 30.80 -1.98 0.51
CA GLY A 41 30.52 -0.70 1.18
C GLY A 41 29.05 -0.46 1.47
N SER A 42 28.75 0.74 1.93
CA SER A 42 27.39 1.19 2.29
C SER A 42 26.63 1.84 1.13
N GLU A 43 27.32 2.25 0.10
CA GLU A 43 26.69 2.91 -1.06
C GLU A 43 26.03 1.89 -1.98
N THR A 44 24.78 2.14 -2.26
CA THR A 44 23.99 1.30 -3.17
C THR A 44 23.87 2.03 -4.50
N THR A 45 24.63 1.56 -5.51
CA THR A 45 24.57 2.14 -6.86
C THR A 45 23.57 1.35 -7.69
N MET A 46 22.53 2.03 -8.17
CA MET A 46 21.59 1.46 -9.13
C MET A 46 22.12 1.61 -10.56
N VAL A 47 22.21 0.50 -11.28
CA VAL A 47 22.43 0.49 -12.72
C VAL A 47 21.08 0.75 -13.38
N ARG A 48 20.98 1.80 -14.19
CA ARG A 48 19.75 2.24 -14.88
C ARG A 48 19.95 2.35 -16.38
N HIS A 49 18.89 2.76 -17.08
CA HIS A 49 18.89 3.01 -18.52
C HIS A 49 19.28 1.77 -19.34
N GLN A 50 18.78 0.61 -18.90
CA GLN A 50 18.97 -0.63 -19.64
C GLN A 50 17.69 -0.95 -20.42
N SER A 51 17.83 -1.39 -21.65
CA SER A 51 16.75 -2.04 -22.41
C SER A 51 16.76 -3.54 -22.16
N GLN A 52 15.70 -4.23 -22.52
CA GLN A 52 15.68 -5.70 -22.47
C GLN A 52 16.76 -6.30 -23.42
N LEU A 53 17.08 -5.63 -24.52
CA LEU A 53 18.15 -6.06 -25.40
C LEU A 53 19.53 -6.01 -24.73
N ASP A 54 19.77 -5.05 -23.86
CA ASP A 54 21.03 -4.95 -23.10
C ASP A 54 21.17 -6.06 -22.06
N LEU A 55 20.06 -6.48 -21.47
CA LEU A 55 20.03 -7.56 -20.47
C LEU A 55 20.16 -8.95 -21.10
N GLY A 56 19.63 -9.15 -22.30
CA GLY A 56 19.38 -10.46 -22.89
C GLY A 56 18.05 -11.05 -22.41
N THR A 57 17.96 -12.38 -22.29
CA THR A 57 16.80 -12.98 -21.64
C THR A 57 16.80 -12.67 -20.15
N LEU A 58 15.61 -12.46 -19.57
CA LEU A 58 15.49 -12.14 -18.14
C LEU A 58 16.12 -13.23 -17.27
N ASP A 59 15.86 -14.51 -17.59
CA ASP A 59 16.39 -15.65 -16.86
C ASP A 59 17.92 -15.69 -16.88
N ASP A 60 18.54 -15.56 -18.06
CA ASP A 60 20.00 -15.53 -18.18
C ASP A 60 20.62 -14.37 -17.40
N PHE A 61 19.95 -13.20 -17.43
CA PHE A 61 20.40 -12.03 -16.66
C PHE A 61 20.34 -12.30 -15.17
N LEU A 62 19.21 -12.78 -14.66
CA LEU A 62 19.01 -13.05 -13.23
C LEU A 62 19.98 -14.10 -12.71
N GLN A 63 20.17 -15.20 -13.46
CA GLN A 63 21.07 -16.28 -13.08
C GLN A 63 22.54 -15.86 -13.09
N ARG A 64 22.96 -15.11 -14.11
CA ARG A 64 24.36 -14.65 -14.27
C ARG A 64 24.71 -13.56 -13.25
N THR A 65 23.81 -12.58 -13.07
CA THR A 65 24.09 -11.39 -12.28
C THR A 65 23.76 -11.57 -10.82
N ALA A 66 22.74 -12.40 -10.52
CA ALA A 66 22.18 -12.58 -9.17
C ALA A 66 22.01 -11.23 -8.45
N PRO A 67 21.27 -10.28 -9.02
CA PRO A 67 21.22 -8.92 -8.51
C PRO A 67 20.58 -8.86 -7.11
N ARG A 68 20.97 -7.87 -6.31
CA ARG A 68 20.39 -7.62 -5.00
C ARG A 68 18.93 -7.15 -5.13
N HIS A 69 18.64 -6.31 -6.15
CA HIS A 69 17.30 -5.88 -6.51
C HIS A 69 17.18 -5.75 -8.02
N VAL A 70 15.99 -6.01 -8.54
CA VAL A 70 15.64 -5.81 -9.95
C VAL A 70 14.42 -4.93 -10.07
N TYR A 71 14.45 -4.03 -11.04
CA TYR A 71 13.40 -3.05 -11.28
C TYR A 71 13.07 -2.96 -12.77
N PHE A 72 11.84 -2.58 -13.05
CA PHE A 72 11.38 -2.16 -14.37
C PHE A 72 10.59 -0.85 -14.24
N SER A 73 10.52 -0.05 -15.29
CA SER A 73 9.79 1.22 -15.25
C SER A 73 8.27 1.01 -15.31
N ALA A 74 7.52 1.82 -14.55
CA ALA A 74 6.09 2.00 -14.77
C ALA A 74 5.85 2.54 -16.19
N ALA A 75 6.73 3.42 -16.67
CA ALA A 75 6.66 3.98 -18.01
C ALA A 75 7.03 2.99 -19.10
N ARG A 76 6.47 3.26 -20.29
CA ARG A 76 6.85 2.67 -21.58
C ARG A 76 7.49 3.74 -22.47
N TYR A 77 8.47 3.36 -23.25
CA TYR A 77 9.29 4.24 -24.04
C TYR A 77 9.53 3.69 -25.46
N ASP A 78 9.81 4.56 -26.41
CA ASP A 78 10.28 4.17 -27.74
C ASP A 78 11.72 3.61 -27.69
N ASP A 79 12.59 4.24 -26.90
CA ASP A 79 13.97 3.80 -26.65
C ASP A 79 14.25 3.77 -25.13
N PRO A 80 13.90 2.68 -24.42
CA PRO A 80 14.08 2.59 -22.98
C PRO A 80 15.54 2.62 -22.52
N GLY A 81 16.50 2.23 -23.40
CA GLY A 81 17.94 2.22 -23.13
C GLY A 81 18.61 3.59 -23.28
N ALA A 82 17.94 4.59 -23.82
CA ALA A 82 18.51 5.92 -23.97
C ALA A 82 18.97 6.50 -22.62
N SER A 83 20.14 7.18 -22.64
CA SER A 83 20.79 7.68 -21.43
C SER A 83 20.11 8.89 -20.77
N THR A 84 19.21 9.56 -21.48
CA THR A 84 18.45 10.72 -20.97
C THR A 84 16.96 10.50 -21.13
N MET A 85 16.18 11.03 -20.20
CA MET A 85 14.72 10.88 -20.23
C MET A 85 14.10 11.50 -21.50
N SER A 86 14.62 12.63 -21.97
CA SER A 86 14.16 13.29 -23.19
C SER A 86 14.40 12.48 -24.47
N ALA A 87 15.42 11.62 -24.48
CA ALA A 87 15.74 10.77 -25.63
C ALA A 87 14.93 9.47 -25.64
N LYS A 88 14.31 9.09 -24.52
CA LYS A 88 13.59 7.82 -24.41
C LYS A 88 12.29 7.77 -25.22
N GLY A 89 11.63 8.90 -25.48
CA GLY A 89 10.33 8.92 -26.14
C GLY A 89 9.24 8.28 -25.27
N TRP A 90 8.73 9.02 -24.29
CA TRP A 90 7.67 8.53 -23.37
C TRP A 90 6.37 8.21 -24.11
N ARG A 91 5.78 7.04 -23.89
CA ARG A 91 4.55 6.54 -24.54
C ARG A 91 3.37 6.45 -23.60
N GLY A 92 3.62 6.39 -22.31
CA GLY A 92 2.60 6.19 -21.27
C GLY A 92 3.22 5.52 -20.08
N ALA A 93 2.46 5.40 -18.99
CA ALA A 93 2.92 4.73 -17.77
C ALA A 93 1.78 4.04 -17.04
N ASP A 94 2.04 2.87 -16.45
CA ASP A 94 1.15 2.24 -15.47
C ASP A 94 0.95 3.21 -14.29
N LEU A 95 -0.23 3.21 -13.69
CA LEU A 95 -0.44 3.88 -12.42
C LEU A 95 -0.08 2.89 -11.31
N VAL A 96 0.84 3.29 -10.42
CA VAL A 96 1.31 2.42 -9.35
C VAL A 96 1.18 3.15 -8.03
N PHE A 97 0.42 2.56 -7.13
CA PHE A 97 0.36 3.00 -5.74
C PHE A 97 1.40 2.22 -4.93
N ASP A 98 2.13 2.92 -4.07
CA ASP A 98 3.09 2.34 -3.14
C ASP A 98 2.63 2.59 -1.70
N LEU A 99 2.58 1.52 -0.94
CA LEU A 99 2.26 1.50 0.48
C LEU A 99 3.48 0.94 1.20
N ASP A 100 4.19 1.79 1.94
CA ASP A 100 5.34 1.39 2.77
C ASP A 100 5.05 1.72 4.24
N ALA A 101 5.29 0.75 5.12
CA ALA A 101 5.05 0.89 6.56
C ALA A 101 5.79 2.09 7.19
N ASP A 102 6.93 2.50 6.64
CA ASP A 102 7.68 3.67 7.13
C ASP A 102 6.93 5.00 6.93
N HIS A 103 5.96 5.03 6.03
CA HIS A 103 5.16 6.22 5.71
C HIS A 103 3.75 6.17 6.28
N LEU A 104 3.40 5.09 7.02
CA LEU A 104 2.07 4.95 7.60
C LEU A 104 1.90 5.83 8.84
N PRO A 105 0.80 6.59 8.95
CA PRO A 105 0.47 7.31 10.17
C PRO A 105 0.39 6.36 11.37
N GLY A 106 0.99 6.74 12.49
CA GLY A 106 0.95 5.97 13.74
C GLY A 106 1.84 4.71 13.77
N VAL A 107 2.66 4.47 12.76
CA VAL A 107 3.65 3.39 12.74
C VAL A 107 5.04 3.98 12.95
N ASP A 108 5.67 3.67 14.09
CA ASP A 108 7.08 3.96 14.35
C ASP A 108 7.91 2.70 14.09
N PRO A 109 8.78 2.70 13.05
CA PRO A 109 9.59 1.53 12.69
C PRO A 109 10.57 1.11 13.79
N SER A 110 10.91 1.99 14.73
CA SER A 110 11.81 1.69 15.85
C SER A 110 11.11 0.97 17.01
N GLU A 111 9.81 1.14 17.16
CA GLU A 111 9.00 0.58 18.25
C GLU A 111 8.06 -0.52 17.79
N THR A 112 7.75 -0.59 16.48
CA THR A 112 6.80 -1.53 15.92
C THR A 112 7.50 -2.79 15.39
N THR A 113 6.97 -3.98 15.73
CA THR A 113 7.50 -5.23 15.18
C THR A 113 7.30 -5.31 13.67
N TYR A 114 8.19 -6.02 12.98
CA TYR A 114 8.09 -6.18 11.52
C TYR A 114 6.74 -6.77 11.07
N LYS A 115 6.22 -7.74 11.84
CA LYS A 115 4.89 -8.34 11.62
C LYS A 115 3.76 -7.30 11.78
N ALA A 116 3.82 -6.47 12.81
CA ALA A 116 2.82 -5.43 13.04
C ALA A 116 2.87 -4.35 11.96
N MET A 117 4.06 -3.97 11.47
CA MET A 117 4.21 -3.07 10.33
C MET A 117 3.54 -3.62 9.07
N LEU A 118 3.77 -4.91 8.77
CA LEU A 118 3.15 -5.58 7.61
C LEU A 118 1.62 -5.67 7.74
N ALA A 119 1.10 -5.91 8.94
CA ALA A 119 -0.34 -5.92 9.21
C ALA A 119 -0.96 -4.54 8.99
N ALA A 120 -0.35 -3.48 9.55
CA ALA A 120 -0.82 -2.10 9.34
C ALA A 120 -0.80 -1.71 7.85
N CYS A 121 0.24 -2.12 7.12
CA CYS A 121 0.34 -1.88 5.68
C CYS A 121 -0.73 -2.63 4.88
N LYS A 122 -1.08 -3.86 5.29
CA LYS A 122 -2.17 -4.63 4.69
C LYS A 122 -3.54 -3.99 4.93
N ASP A 123 -3.76 -3.41 6.10
CA ASP A 123 -4.99 -2.66 6.39
C ASP A 123 -5.09 -1.36 5.57
N ALA A 124 -3.96 -0.67 5.37
CA ALA A 124 -3.89 0.47 4.45
C ALA A 124 -4.17 0.06 2.99
N LEU A 125 -3.66 -1.10 2.57
CA LEU A 125 -3.95 -1.68 1.25
C LEU A 125 -5.44 -1.98 1.06
N ARG A 126 -6.11 -2.55 2.08
CA ARG A 126 -7.56 -2.80 2.01
C ARG A 126 -8.36 -1.51 1.82
N ARG A 127 -7.98 -0.42 2.51
CA ARG A 127 -8.60 0.89 2.31
C ARG A 127 -8.38 1.42 0.88
N LEU A 128 -7.16 1.30 0.35
CA LEU A 128 -6.88 1.69 -1.03
C LEU A 128 -7.73 0.88 -2.02
N LEU A 129 -7.79 -0.43 -1.87
CA LEU A 129 -8.57 -1.30 -2.75
C LEU A 129 -10.06 -0.98 -2.70
N ASP A 130 -10.62 -0.63 -1.53
CA ASP A 130 -12.02 -0.19 -1.44
C ASP A 130 -12.29 1.05 -2.32
N PHE A 131 -11.34 2.00 -2.40
CA PHE A 131 -11.45 3.12 -3.32
C PHE A 131 -11.35 2.68 -4.78
N LEU A 132 -10.33 1.90 -5.12
CA LEU A 132 -10.05 1.53 -6.51
C LEU A 132 -11.14 0.64 -7.11
N GLU A 133 -11.75 -0.21 -6.30
CA GLU A 133 -12.79 -1.16 -6.71
C GLU A 133 -14.19 -0.55 -6.74
N THR A 134 -14.44 0.52 -5.97
CA THR A 134 -15.79 1.07 -5.82
C THR A 134 -15.99 2.45 -6.42
N ASP A 135 -14.92 3.24 -6.55
CA ASP A 135 -15.02 4.63 -6.96
C ASP A 135 -14.38 4.87 -8.34
N PHE A 136 -13.55 3.94 -8.81
CA PHE A 136 -12.92 3.96 -10.13
C PHE A 136 -13.37 2.75 -10.95
N ASP A 137 -13.46 2.92 -12.26
CA ASP A 137 -13.85 1.88 -13.21
C ASP A 137 -12.58 1.26 -13.83
N PHE A 138 -11.75 0.62 -12.99
CA PHE A 138 -10.53 -0.05 -13.41
C PHE A 138 -10.78 -1.53 -13.70
N ASP A 139 -10.38 -1.98 -14.90
CA ASP A 139 -10.56 -3.36 -15.34
C ASP A 139 -9.55 -4.32 -14.68
N THR A 140 -8.34 -3.82 -14.40
CA THR A 140 -7.25 -4.67 -13.94
C THR A 140 -6.47 -4.05 -12.80
N ILE A 141 -6.69 -4.56 -11.59
CA ILE A 141 -5.95 -4.21 -10.38
C ILE A 141 -5.04 -5.40 -10.02
N ARG A 142 -3.73 -5.17 -9.97
CA ARG A 142 -2.75 -6.19 -9.58
C ARG A 142 -2.07 -5.81 -8.28
N ILE A 143 -2.14 -6.69 -7.30
CA ILE A 143 -1.55 -6.51 -5.97
C ILE A 143 -0.22 -7.25 -5.93
N VAL A 144 0.80 -6.61 -5.37
CA VAL A 144 2.14 -7.18 -5.22
C VAL A 144 2.68 -6.86 -3.84
N PHE A 145 3.07 -7.86 -3.07
CA PHE A 145 3.90 -7.65 -1.89
C PHE A 145 5.30 -7.22 -2.33
N SER A 146 5.82 -6.12 -1.82
CA SER A 146 7.09 -5.52 -2.26
C SER A 146 8.34 -6.32 -1.90
N GLY A 147 8.18 -7.46 -1.19
CA GLY A 147 9.29 -8.22 -0.60
C GLY A 147 9.92 -7.55 0.61
N GLY A 148 9.54 -6.31 0.90
CA GLY A 148 10.02 -5.49 2.01
C GLY A 148 8.96 -5.28 3.09
N ARG A 149 8.56 -4.01 3.32
CA ARG A 149 7.61 -3.61 4.36
C ARG A 149 6.28 -3.11 3.82
N GLY A 150 5.98 -3.39 2.56
CA GLY A 150 4.83 -2.78 1.93
C GLY A 150 4.26 -3.55 0.75
N TYR A 151 3.35 -2.89 0.05
CA TYR A 151 2.65 -3.42 -1.11
C TYR A 151 2.62 -2.39 -2.24
N HIS A 152 2.62 -2.89 -3.47
CA HIS A 152 2.33 -2.08 -4.64
C HIS A 152 0.99 -2.51 -5.24
N VAL A 153 0.23 -1.55 -5.74
CA VAL A 153 -0.96 -1.80 -6.55
C VAL A 153 -0.73 -1.24 -7.93
N HIS A 154 -0.77 -2.08 -8.94
CA HIS A 154 -0.53 -1.72 -10.34
C HIS A 154 -1.83 -1.70 -11.11
N ILE A 155 -2.09 -0.59 -11.82
CA ILE A 155 -3.22 -0.41 -12.73
C ILE A 155 -2.66 -0.16 -14.13
N ARG A 156 -3.16 -0.92 -15.11
CA ARG A 156 -2.63 -0.94 -16.48
C ARG A 156 -3.65 -0.63 -17.55
N ASP A 157 -4.78 -0.10 -17.16
CA ASP A 157 -5.87 0.22 -18.08
C ASP A 157 -5.43 1.32 -19.07
N ASP A 158 -5.88 1.22 -20.30
CA ASP A 158 -5.51 2.17 -21.36
C ASP A 158 -5.92 3.60 -21.02
N SER A 159 -7.01 3.76 -20.28
CA SER A 159 -7.54 5.07 -19.85
C SER A 159 -6.58 5.89 -19.00
N ILE A 160 -5.69 5.21 -18.23
CA ILE A 160 -4.77 5.89 -17.30
C ILE A 160 -3.35 6.05 -17.85
N GLN A 161 -3.02 5.36 -18.94
CA GLN A 161 -1.65 5.32 -19.47
C GLN A 161 -1.11 6.69 -19.87
N SER A 162 -1.98 7.59 -20.33
CA SER A 162 -1.62 8.95 -20.77
C SER A 162 -1.69 10.00 -19.67
N LEU A 163 -2.07 9.64 -18.44
CA LEU A 163 -2.17 10.59 -17.34
C LEU A 163 -0.77 11.12 -16.98
N ASP A 164 -0.64 12.44 -16.95
CA ASP A 164 0.53 13.13 -16.45
C ASP A 164 0.58 13.16 -14.92
N SER A 165 1.63 13.75 -14.37
CA SER A 165 1.82 13.82 -12.91
C SER A 165 0.73 14.62 -12.20
N ASP A 166 0.13 15.63 -12.85
CA ASP A 166 -0.90 16.45 -12.23
C ASP A 166 -2.23 15.69 -12.17
N ALA A 167 -2.64 15.03 -13.25
CA ALA A 167 -3.82 14.17 -13.24
C ALA A 167 -3.69 12.99 -12.25
N ARG A 168 -2.48 12.43 -12.11
CA ARG A 168 -2.20 11.39 -11.10
C ARG A 168 -2.31 11.94 -9.68
N ARG A 169 -1.92 13.20 -9.46
CA ARG A 169 -2.05 13.86 -8.16
C ARG A 169 -3.51 14.02 -7.76
N GLU A 170 -4.42 14.32 -8.69
CA GLU A 170 -5.85 14.38 -8.40
C GLU A 170 -6.38 13.02 -7.89
N ILE A 171 -5.93 11.90 -8.46
CA ILE A 171 -6.29 10.56 -7.97
C ILE A 171 -5.72 10.32 -6.57
N VAL A 172 -4.46 10.72 -6.33
CA VAL A 172 -3.79 10.60 -5.02
C VAL A 172 -4.53 11.42 -3.96
N ASP A 173 -4.85 12.67 -4.26
CA ASP A 173 -5.54 13.57 -3.33
C ASP A 173 -6.95 13.03 -3.02
N TYR A 174 -7.62 12.45 -4.01
CA TYR A 174 -8.91 11.79 -3.83
C TYR A 174 -8.83 10.61 -2.85
N VAL A 175 -7.92 9.65 -3.05
CA VAL A 175 -7.84 8.46 -2.16
C VAL A 175 -7.28 8.81 -0.78
N ARG A 176 -6.57 9.92 -0.65
CA ARG A 176 -6.06 10.46 0.63
C ARG A 176 -7.06 11.36 1.36
N GLY A 177 -8.23 11.62 0.78
CA GLY A 177 -9.24 12.52 1.36
C GLY A 177 -8.72 13.94 1.57
N ARG A 178 -7.74 14.41 0.76
CA ARG A 178 -7.23 15.77 0.87
C ARG A 178 -8.28 16.78 0.41
N ASP A 179 -8.39 17.86 1.17
CA ASP A 179 -9.31 18.96 0.87
C ASP A 179 -10.76 18.49 0.62
N LEU A 180 -11.19 17.47 1.39
CA LEU A 180 -12.54 16.93 1.29
C LEU A 180 -13.54 18.01 1.67
N ASP A 181 -14.19 18.59 0.65
CA ASP A 181 -15.23 19.60 0.84
C ASP A 181 -16.59 18.90 0.97
N THR A 182 -17.21 19.00 2.15
CA THR A 182 -18.55 18.43 2.41
C THR A 182 -19.64 19.05 1.53
N ASP A 183 -19.50 20.32 1.12
CA ASP A 183 -20.40 20.93 0.13
C ASP A 183 -20.33 20.20 -1.22
N GLY A 184 -19.16 19.69 -1.62
CA GLY A 184 -18.98 18.82 -2.80
C GLY A 184 -19.66 17.45 -2.69
N LEU A 185 -19.91 16.98 -1.47
CA LEU A 185 -20.62 15.72 -1.21
C LEU A 185 -22.14 15.88 -1.28
N ILE A 186 -22.66 17.13 -1.31
CA ILE A 186 -24.07 17.45 -1.31
C ILE A 186 -24.54 17.73 -2.74
N ARG A 187 -25.61 17.10 -3.17
CA ARG A 187 -26.30 17.40 -4.41
C ARG A 187 -27.58 18.21 -4.15
N VAL A 188 -27.84 19.18 -5.00
CA VAL A 188 -29.07 19.95 -4.95
C VAL A 188 -30.08 19.34 -5.92
N VAL A 189 -31.22 18.88 -5.38
CA VAL A 189 -32.27 18.24 -6.17
C VAL A 189 -33.54 19.12 -6.09
N SER A 190 -34.08 19.48 -7.25
CA SER A 190 -35.37 20.20 -7.33
C SER A 190 -36.47 19.19 -7.66
N LYS A 191 -37.41 19.01 -6.72
CA LYS A 191 -38.56 18.13 -6.89
C LYS A 191 -39.84 18.93 -6.58
N SER A 192 -40.76 18.98 -7.54
CA SER A 192 -42.08 19.63 -7.37
C SER A 192 -42.01 21.09 -6.85
N GLY A 193 -41.00 21.86 -7.29
CA GLY A 193 -40.85 23.27 -6.90
C GLY A 193 -40.15 23.49 -5.55
N THR A 194 -39.73 22.44 -4.86
CA THR A 194 -38.93 22.50 -3.62
C THR A 194 -37.51 22.06 -3.92
N THR A 195 -36.54 22.83 -3.46
CA THR A 195 -35.12 22.48 -3.55
C THR A 195 -34.71 21.75 -2.28
N GLN A 196 -34.10 20.58 -2.40
CA GLN A 196 -33.59 19.78 -1.31
C GLN A 196 -32.09 19.59 -1.50
N ARG A 197 -31.35 19.60 -0.39
CA ARG A 197 -29.93 19.24 -0.32
C ARG A 197 -29.81 17.83 0.20
N LEU A 198 -29.26 16.96 -0.65
CA LEU A 198 -29.10 15.54 -0.34
C LEU A 198 -27.61 15.17 -0.33
N LEU A 199 -27.13 14.54 0.72
CA LEU A 199 -25.83 13.88 0.73
C LEU A 199 -25.79 12.83 -0.38
N ARG A 200 -24.68 12.71 -1.08
CA ARG A 200 -24.48 11.65 -2.08
C ARG A 200 -24.39 10.31 -1.37
N THR A 201 -25.30 9.42 -1.68
CA THR A 201 -25.41 8.09 -1.06
C THR A 201 -24.71 6.99 -1.88
N GLU A 202 -24.36 7.31 -3.13
CA GLU A 202 -23.74 6.39 -4.08
C GLU A 202 -22.35 6.88 -4.47
N GLY A 203 -21.35 6.00 -4.35
CA GLY A 203 -19.97 6.25 -4.74
C GLY A 203 -19.20 7.23 -3.86
N GLY A 204 -17.89 7.13 -3.90
CA GLY A 204 -16.96 8.08 -3.34
C GLY A 204 -17.08 8.34 -1.84
N TRP A 205 -16.53 9.45 -1.44
CA TRP A 205 -16.55 9.93 -0.06
C TRP A 205 -17.96 10.15 0.47
N GLY A 206 -18.91 10.59 -0.39
CA GLY A 206 -20.29 10.78 0.00
C GLY A 206 -20.95 9.50 0.53
N ARG A 207 -20.72 8.37 -0.13
CA ARG A 207 -21.20 7.05 0.31
C ARG A 207 -20.61 6.66 1.68
N ARG A 208 -19.33 6.93 1.91
CA ARG A 208 -18.64 6.63 3.16
C ARG A 208 -19.19 7.46 4.31
N VAL A 209 -19.32 8.76 4.12
CA VAL A 209 -19.93 9.66 5.12
C VAL A 209 -21.39 9.31 5.38
N HIS A 210 -22.16 8.97 4.33
CA HIS A 210 -23.55 8.55 4.45
C HIS A 210 -23.70 7.27 5.27
N ARG A 211 -22.82 6.30 5.11
CA ARG A 211 -22.80 5.06 5.92
C ARG A 211 -22.62 5.37 7.41
N GLU A 212 -21.67 6.25 7.73
CA GLU A 212 -21.44 6.66 9.14
C GLU A 212 -22.63 7.44 9.71
N LEU A 213 -23.25 8.32 8.90
CA LEU A 213 -24.46 9.04 9.32
C LEU A 213 -25.63 8.08 9.57
N THR A 214 -25.76 7.04 8.75
CA THR A 214 -26.80 6.01 8.93
C THR A 214 -26.52 5.20 10.21
N ALA A 215 -25.28 4.76 10.42
CA ALA A 215 -24.88 4.03 11.62
C ALA A 215 -25.11 4.86 12.90
N LEU A 216 -24.75 6.14 12.90
CA LEU A 216 -25.03 7.04 14.01
C LEU A 216 -26.54 7.21 14.24
N THR A 217 -27.33 7.29 13.18
CA THR A 217 -28.81 7.41 13.29
C THR A 217 -29.41 6.16 13.94
N GLU A 218 -28.91 4.97 13.60
CA GLU A 218 -29.33 3.71 14.20
C GLU A 218 -28.90 3.62 15.68
N GLU A 219 -27.63 3.94 15.98
CA GLU A 219 -27.09 4.03 17.34
C GLU A 219 -27.97 4.90 18.24
N LEU A 220 -28.26 6.13 17.81
CA LEU A 220 -29.06 7.09 18.58
C LEU A 220 -30.51 6.63 18.83
N ARG A 221 -31.06 5.78 17.98
CA ARG A 221 -32.40 5.23 18.14
C ARG A 221 -32.47 4.06 19.16
N GLU A 222 -31.33 3.41 19.39
CA GLU A 222 -31.20 2.32 20.37
C GLU A 222 -30.91 2.83 21.79
N LEU A 223 -30.36 4.05 21.91
CA LEU A 223 -30.06 4.70 23.19
C LEU A 223 -31.34 5.27 23.84
N ASP A 224 -31.31 5.43 25.18
CA ASP A 224 -32.25 6.29 25.87
C ASP A 224 -32.02 7.77 25.55
N GLU A 225 -33.01 8.63 25.81
CA GLU A 225 -32.99 10.04 25.42
C GLU A 225 -31.77 10.79 25.98
N ASP A 226 -31.44 10.59 27.27
CA ASP A 226 -30.32 11.28 27.92
C ASP A 226 -28.99 10.84 27.30
N SER A 227 -28.78 9.54 27.12
CA SER A 227 -27.57 8.99 26.45
C SER A 227 -27.44 9.43 25.00
N ALA A 228 -28.56 9.53 24.27
CA ALA A 228 -28.53 10.00 22.89
C ALA A 228 -28.18 11.49 22.79
N LEU A 229 -28.66 12.32 23.73
CA LEU A 229 -28.30 13.74 23.80
C LEU A 229 -26.83 13.91 24.18
N ASP A 230 -26.33 13.16 25.16
CA ASP A 230 -24.90 13.17 25.52
C ASP A 230 -24.04 12.80 24.33
N ARG A 231 -24.40 11.75 23.59
CA ARG A 231 -23.68 11.28 22.39
C ARG A 231 -23.64 12.35 21.28
N LEU A 232 -24.74 13.09 21.08
CA LEU A 232 -24.79 14.18 20.10
C LEU A 232 -23.96 15.39 20.53
N THR A 233 -23.88 15.69 21.82
CA THR A 233 -23.10 16.82 22.32
C THR A 233 -21.59 16.58 22.29
N GLU A 234 -21.13 15.36 22.01
CA GLU A 234 -19.71 15.07 21.72
C GLU A 234 -19.22 15.70 20.39
N PHE A 235 -20.15 16.02 19.50
CA PHE A 235 -19.79 16.69 18.23
C PHE A 235 -19.56 18.18 18.43
N ASP A 236 -18.47 18.69 17.91
CA ASP A 236 -18.12 20.11 17.99
C ASP A 236 -19.24 20.99 17.44
N GLY A 237 -19.59 22.04 18.19
CA GLY A 237 -20.64 22.98 17.83
C GLY A 237 -22.08 22.46 18.06
N ILE A 238 -22.28 21.24 18.59
CA ILE A 238 -23.57 20.70 18.97
C ILE A 238 -23.78 20.92 20.49
N GLY A 239 -24.53 21.96 20.86
CA GLY A 239 -25.03 22.13 22.21
C GLY A 239 -26.40 21.48 22.40
N GLU A 240 -26.90 21.42 23.66
CA GLU A 240 -28.15 20.76 24.05
C GLU A 240 -29.34 21.06 23.11
N GLY A 241 -29.63 22.31 22.80
CA GLY A 241 -30.76 22.66 21.95
C GLY A 241 -30.65 22.19 20.49
N ARG A 242 -29.41 22.05 19.96
CA ARG A 242 -29.18 21.44 18.65
C ARG A 242 -29.29 19.93 18.73
N ALA A 243 -28.77 19.32 19.78
CA ALA A 243 -28.88 17.89 20.05
C ALA A 243 -30.35 17.47 20.13
N GLU A 244 -31.18 18.17 20.91
CA GLU A 244 -32.64 17.95 20.98
C GLU A 244 -33.32 18.08 19.60
N THR A 245 -32.92 19.08 18.79
CA THR A 245 -33.47 19.27 17.44
C THR A 245 -33.15 18.10 16.53
N VAL A 246 -31.88 17.64 16.53
CA VAL A 246 -31.42 16.51 15.71
C VAL A 246 -32.06 15.22 16.17
N LEU A 247 -32.06 14.92 17.49
CA LEU A 247 -32.68 13.73 18.05
C LEU A 247 -34.18 13.69 17.74
N GLY A 248 -34.85 14.82 17.88
CA GLY A 248 -36.27 14.96 17.52
C GLY A 248 -36.53 14.74 16.01
N ALA A 249 -35.59 15.09 15.12
CA ALA A 249 -35.70 14.81 13.70
C ALA A 249 -35.48 13.29 13.41
N ILE A 250 -34.48 12.69 14.02
CA ILE A 250 -34.16 11.25 13.90
C ILE A 250 -35.37 10.42 14.39
N THR A 251 -35.98 10.81 15.50
CA THR A 251 -37.12 10.08 16.09
C THR A 251 -38.38 10.20 15.21
N ARG A 252 -38.64 11.38 14.65
CA ARG A 252 -39.84 11.63 13.85
C ARG A 252 -39.76 11.14 12.42
N ASN A 253 -38.61 11.21 11.78
CA ASN A 253 -38.41 10.84 10.40
C ASN A 253 -36.98 10.35 10.13
N PRO A 254 -36.62 9.17 10.66
CA PRO A 254 -35.28 8.60 10.49
C PRO A 254 -34.96 8.38 9.00
N ASP A 255 -35.93 7.97 8.20
CA ASP A 255 -35.74 7.68 6.77
C ASP A 255 -35.25 8.90 6.00
N ALA A 256 -35.71 10.11 6.33
CA ALA A 256 -35.23 11.31 5.67
C ALA A 256 -33.74 11.56 5.92
N ILE A 257 -33.21 11.21 7.08
CA ILE A 257 -31.78 11.37 7.41
C ILE A 257 -30.97 10.25 6.76
N THR A 258 -31.44 9.02 6.82
CA THR A 258 -30.80 7.88 6.16
C THR A 258 -30.88 7.93 4.63
N GLU A 259 -31.82 8.68 4.06
CA GLU A 259 -31.82 9.06 2.64
C GLU A 259 -30.87 10.23 2.31
N GLY A 260 -30.15 10.75 3.30
CA GLY A 260 -29.18 11.83 3.17
C GLY A 260 -29.79 13.24 3.10
N ASN A 261 -31.03 13.45 3.56
CA ASN A 261 -31.67 14.77 3.52
C ASN A 261 -31.06 15.71 4.57
N MET A 262 -30.24 16.66 4.12
CA MET A 262 -29.51 17.61 4.96
C MET A 262 -30.40 18.71 5.56
N GLU A 263 -31.69 18.77 5.19
CA GLU A 263 -32.65 19.73 5.75
C GLU A 263 -33.50 19.11 6.89
N ALA A 264 -33.49 17.78 7.01
CA ALA A 264 -34.37 17.07 7.95
C ALA A 264 -34.06 17.33 9.43
N GLY A 265 -32.78 17.52 9.78
CA GLY A 265 -32.29 17.77 11.15
C GLY A 265 -31.89 19.23 11.40
N GLY A 266 -32.23 20.15 10.49
CA GLY A 266 -31.81 21.55 10.58
C GLY A 266 -30.28 21.73 10.54
N PRO A 267 -29.76 22.86 11.05
CA PRO A 267 -28.30 23.14 10.99
C PRO A 267 -27.43 22.11 11.75
N GLY A 268 -28.00 21.41 12.76
CA GLY A 268 -27.27 20.42 13.53
C GLY A 268 -26.83 19.21 12.72
N ILE A 269 -27.68 18.72 11.80
CA ILE A 269 -27.33 17.55 10.99
C ILE A 269 -26.15 17.85 10.04
N ARG A 270 -26.02 19.09 9.57
CA ARG A 270 -24.90 19.49 8.72
C ARG A 270 -23.59 19.49 9.49
N LEU A 271 -23.57 20.06 10.72
CA LEU A 271 -22.39 20.03 11.58
C LEU A 271 -21.95 18.61 11.93
N ILE A 272 -22.91 17.72 12.18
CA ILE A 272 -22.60 16.30 12.41
C ILE A 272 -22.03 15.67 11.14
N THR A 273 -22.61 15.95 9.98
CA THR A 273 -22.12 15.43 8.69
C THR A 273 -20.71 15.94 8.39
N ASP A 274 -20.42 17.21 8.67
CA ASP A 274 -19.07 17.77 8.52
C ASP A 274 -18.06 17.06 9.44
N ALA A 275 -18.40 16.90 10.72
CA ALA A 275 -17.55 16.17 11.67
C ALA A 275 -17.37 14.67 11.32
N LEU A 276 -18.41 14.04 10.78
CA LEU A 276 -18.32 12.67 10.27
C LEU A 276 -17.44 12.60 9.02
N ALA A 277 -17.48 13.60 8.13
CA ALA A 277 -16.64 13.64 6.95
C ALA A 277 -15.15 13.75 7.33
N ASP A 278 -14.82 14.62 8.27
CA ASP A 278 -13.44 14.75 8.80
C ASP A 278 -12.97 13.42 9.41
N ARG A 279 -13.78 12.79 10.25
CA ARG A 279 -13.47 11.50 10.87
C ARG A 279 -13.29 10.40 9.82
N VAL A 280 -14.19 10.32 8.84
CA VAL A 280 -14.12 9.33 7.75
C VAL A 280 -12.87 9.55 6.91
N ALA A 281 -12.48 10.81 6.65
CA ALA A 281 -11.24 11.11 5.94
C ALA A 281 -10.02 10.62 6.74
N ASP A 282 -9.95 10.90 8.02
CA ASP A 282 -8.85 10.47 8.88
C ASP A 282 -8.74 8.94 9.01
N GLU A 283 -9.86 8.23 9.14
CA GLU A 283 -9.90 6.78 9.39
C GLU A 283 -9.78 5.94 8.10
N GLN A 284 -10.40 6.40 7.01
CA GLN A 284 -10.57 5.62 5.78
C GLN A 284 -9.65 6.05 4.64
N ALA A 285 -8.96 7.19 4.73
CA ALA A 285 -7.97 7.58 3.73
C ALA A 285 -6.90 6.49 3.54
N ALA A 286 -6.48 6.30 2.30
CA ALA A 286 -5.38 5.39 1.99
C ALA A 286 -4.05 6.15 2.08
N PRO A 287 -3.17 5.81 3.04
CA PRO A 287 -1.88 6.49 3.24
C PRO A 287 -0.84 6.00 2.24
N ILE A 288 -0.98 6.41 0.98
CA ILE A 288 -0.08 6.05 -0.11
C ILE A 288 1.11 7.01 -0.21
N ASP A 289 2.25 6.51 -0.75
CA ASP A 289 3.40 7.35 -1.08
C ASP A 289 3.12 8.14 -2.37
N GLU A 290 2.76 9.42 -2.21
CA GLU A 290 2.42 10.32 -3.31
C GLU A 290 3.56 10.47 -4.35
N PRO A 291 4.84 10.74 -3.98
CA PRO A 291 5.94 10.83 -4.93
C PRO A 291 6.09 9.62 -5.85
N VAL A 292 5.79 8.42 -5.36
CA VAL A 292 5.85 7.21 -6.20
C VAL A 292 4.71 7.18 -7.21
N THR A 293 3.49 7.48 -6.75
CA THR A 293 2.28 7.38 -7.59
C THR A 293 2.23 8.45 -8.68
N THR A 294 2.72 9.66 -8.37
CA THR A 294 2.74 10.79 -9.31
C THR A 294 3.92 10.77 -10.29
N ASP A 295 5.00 10.01 -9.98
CA ASP A 295 6.17 9.89 -10.87
C ASP A 295 5.89 8.93 -12.03
N THR A 296 5.66 9.48 -13.22
CA THR A 296 5.44 8.72 -14.45
C THR A 296 6.67 7.96 -14.96
N HIS A 297 7.84 8.13 -14.35
CA HIS A 297 9.10 7.50 -14.74
C HIS A 297 9.66 6.53 -13.69
N ARG A 298 8.84 6.20 -12.69
CA ARG A 298 9.24 5.38 -11.53
C ARG A 298 9.71 3.98 -11.94
N LEU A 299 10.81 3.54 -11.32
CA LEU A 299 11.23 2.15 -11.34
C LEU A 299 10.58 1.38 -10.17
N ILE A 300 10.01 0.22 -10.48
CA ILE A 300 9.26 -0.62 -9.56
C ILE A 300 9.90 -1.99 -9.50
N ARG A 301 9.93 -2.61 -8.32
CA ARG A 301 10.51 -3.96 -8.15
C ARG A 301 9.81 -4.99 -9.01
N LEU A 302 10.60 -5.87 -9.61
CA LEU A 302 10.11 -6.94 -10.46
C LEU A 302 9.42 -8.01 -9.61
N PRO A 303 8.14 -8.32 -9.85
CA PRO A 303 7.47 -9.46 -9.22
C PRO A 303 8.19 -10.78 -9.52
N GLY A 304 8.26 -11.68 -8.54
CA GLY A 304 9.02 -12.92 -8.62
C GLY A 304 10.51 -12.77 -8.29
N SER A 305 11.04 -11.54 -8.21
CA SER A 305 12.44 -11.34 -7.78
C SER A 305 12.56 -11.31 -6.25
N LEU A 306 13.80 -11.45 -5.76
CA LEU A 306 14.10 -11.31 -4.33
C LEU A 306 14.30 -9.85 -3.93
N HIS A 307 13.83 -9.51 -2.73
CA HIS A 307 14.11 -8.23 -2.10
C HIS A 307 15.43 -8.28 -1.33
N GLY A 308 16.42 -7.51 -1.75
CA GLY A 308 17.78 -7.54 -1.21
C GLY A 308 17.96 -7.06 0.22
N GLY A 309 16.92 -6.51 0.85
CA GLY A 309 16.93 -6.09 2.25
C GLY A 309 16.15 -7.01 3.18
N SER A 310 15.62 -8.14 2.68
CA SER A 310 14.88 -9.12 3.48
C SER A 310 15.10 -10.56 3.02
N GLY A 311 15.51 -10.78 1.77
CA GLY A 311 15.56 -12.11 1.16
C GLY A 311 14.18 -12.70 0.83
N LEU A 312 13.09 -11.96 1.03
CA LEU A 312 11.74 -12.39 0.69
C LEU A 312 11.45 -12.17 -0.80
N VAL A 313 10.52 -12.95 -1.33
CA VAL A 313 10.06 -12.83 -2.72
C VAL A 313 9.13 -11.63 -2.87
N VAL A 314 9.32 -10.87 -3.93
CA VAL A 314 8.34 -9.86 -4.39
C VAL A 314 7.17 -10.61 -5.00
N THR A 315 6.08 -10.77 -4.24
CA THR A 315 5.05 -11.77 -4.51
C THR A 315 3.79 -11.13 -5.09
N PRO A 316 3.40 -11.48 -6.33
CA PRO A 316 2.05 -11.17 -6.82
C PRO A 316 1.00 -11.88 -5.96
N ILE A 317 -0.11 -11.20 -5.68
CA ILE A 317 -1.17 -11.71 -4.82
C ILE A 317 -2.47 -11.59 -5.60
N ASP A 318 -3.20 -12.69 -5.73
CA ASP A 318 -4.55 -12.65 -6.27
C ASP A 318 -5.50 -11.97 -5.27
N ARG A 319 -6.48 -11.23 -5.78
CA ARG A 319 -7.39 -10.44 -4.93
C ARG A 319 -8.09 -11.27 -3.87
N ASP A 320 -8.50 -12.48 -4.24
CA ASP A 320 -9.23 -13.39 -3.36
C ASP A 320 -8.32 -13.99 -2.27
N ASP A 321 -7.02 -14.10 -2.53
CA ASP A 321 -6.04 -14.67 -1.60
C ASP A 321 -5.44 -13.62 -0.64
N LEU A 322 -5.74 -12.32 -0.86
CA LEU A 322 -5.11 -11.23 -0.09
C LEU A 322 -5.30 -11.40 1.42
N ASP A 323 -6.48 -11.80 1.87
CA ASP A 323 -6.77 -11.88 3.30
C ASP A 323 -5.99 -12.99 3.99
N GLU A 324 -5.75 -14.10 3.30
CA GLU A 324 -5.02 -15.26 3.80
C GLU A 324 -3.49 -15.08 3.63
N PHE A 325 -3.04 -14.28 2.68
CA PHE A 325 -1.62 -14.08 2.40
C PHE A 325 -0.87 -13.54 3.61
N ALA A 326 0.11 -14.27 4.09
CA ALA A 326 0.99 -13.93 5.21
C ALA A 326 2.44 -13.74 4.73
N PRO A 327 2.93 -12.49 4.53
CA PRO A 327 4.24 -12.22 3.91
C PRO A 327 5.41 -12.96 4.55
N LEU A 328 5.39 -13.10 5.89
CA LEU A 328 6.46 -13.78 6.64
C LEU A 328 6.42 -15.32 6.54
N THR A 329 5.44 -15.86 5.83
CA THR A 329 5.32 -17.29 5.55
C THR A 329 5.36 -17.51 4.04
N ASP A 330 4.44 -16.87 3.30
CA ASP A 330 4.18 -17.17 1.90
C ASP A 330 5.21 -16.53 0.94
N ALA A 331 5.93 -15.49 1.38
CA ALA A 331 7.01 -14.89 0.60
C ALA A 331 8.41 -15.41 0.96
N VAL A 332 8.51 -16.40 1.84
CA VAL A 332 9.80 -17.04 2.16
C VAL A 332 10.16 -18.01 1.03
N PRO A 333 11.34 -17.87 0.39
CA PRO A 333 11.73 -18.79 -0.68
C PRO A 333 11.91 -20.21 -0.17
N ASP A 334 11.24 -21.19 -0.77
CA ASP A 334 11.43 -22.62 -0.45
C ASP A 334 12.89 -23.05 -0.57
N ARG A 335 13.63 -22.41 -1.48
CA ARG A 335 15.05 -22.70 -1.72
C ARG A 335 15.95 -22.43 -0.51
N PHE A 336 15.48 -21.62 0.45
CA PHE A 336 16.19 -21.30 1.68
C PHE A 336 15.73 -22.14 2.88
N THR A 337 14.92 -23.17 2.64
CA THR A 337 14.44 -24.07 3.69
C THR A 337 15.21 -25.39 3.71
N GLY A 338 15.21 -26.08 4.84
CA GLY A 338 15.72 -27.45 4.98
C GLY A 338 17.21 -27.58 5.33
N THR A 339 17.94 -26.47 5.53
CA THR A 339 19.33 -26.47 6.00
C THR A 339 19.51 -25.46 7.13
N ASP A 340 20.48 -25.72 8.01
CA ASP A 340 20.88 -24.77 9.06
C ASP A 340 22.21 -24.10 8.68
N ILE A 341 22.38 -22.87 9.16
CA ILE A 341 23.61 -22.09 8.94
C ILE A 341 24.04 -21.38 10.22
N ASP A 342 25.33 -21.14 10.35
CA ASP A 342 25.86 -20.37 11.47
C ASP A 342 25.92 -18.87 11.10
N ILE A 343 25.34 -18.07 11.99
CA ILE A 343 25.31 -16.59 11.90
C ILE A 343 25.76 -15.98 13.22
N GLU A 344 26.35 -14.80 13.17
CA GLU A 344 26.66 -13.99 14.35
C GLU A 344 25.67 -12.83 14.42
N VAL A 345 24.91 -12.75 15.52
CA VAL A 345 23.92 -11.72 15.80
C VAL A 345 24.54 -10.64 16.68
N SER A 346 24.47 -9.37 16.26
CA SER A 346 25.09 -8.24 16.97
C SER A 346 24.35 -7.80 18.22
N GLU A 347 23.02 -7.99 18.24
CA GLU A 347 22.12 -7.61 19.34
C GLU A 347 21.02 -8.67 19.50
N SER A 348 20.49 -8.83 20.74
CA SER A 348 19.38 -9.77 20.97
C SER A 348 18.16 -9.40 20.15
N ARG A 349 17.55 -10.42 19.49
CA ARG A 349 16.42 -10.24 18.56
C ARG A 349 15.39 -11.35 18.71
N ARG A 350 14.17 -10.98 18.39
CA ARG A 350 13.06 -11.91 18.17
C ARG A 350 12.67 -11.85 16.71
N VAL A 351 12.66 -13.00 16.05
CA VAL A 351 12.33 -13.15 14.62
C VAL A 351 11.12 -14.04 14.50
N GLU A 352 10.10 -13.57 13.77
CA GLU A 352 8.95 -14.37 13.36
C GLU A 352 9.03 -14.57 11.85
N LEU A 353 9.22 -15.82 11.40
CA LEU A 353 9.38 -16.14 9.98
C LEU A 353 8.99 -17.61 9.73
N ALA A 354 8.36 -17.90 8.60
CA ALA A 354 7.91 -19.24 8.20
C ALA A 354 7.04 -19.95 9.26
N GLY A 355 6.25 -19.19 10.02
CA GLY A 355 5.39 -19.71 11.08
C GLY A 355 6.08 -19.90 12.44
N ASP A 356 7.40 -19.78 12.50
CA ASP A 356 8.18 -19.95 13.72
C ASP A 356 8.54 -18.62 14.39
N THR A 357 8.76 -18.67 15.70
CA THR A 357 9.29 -17.56 16.49
C THR A 357 10.59 -17.97 17.15
N ILE A 358 11.68 -17.33 16.75
CA ILE A 358 13.04 -17.62 17.25
C ILE A 358 13.53 -16.43 18.06
N LYS A 359 14.07 -16.70 19.26
CA LYS A 359 14.77 -15.71 20.07
C LYS A 359 16.27 -15.98 19.97
N LEU A 360 17.02 -14.96 19.61
CA LEU A 360 18.47 -15.01 19.45
C LEU A 360 19.08 -13.95 20.36
N ASP A 361 19.97 -14.37 21.24
CA ASP A 361 20.82 -13.46 22.02
C ASP A 361 22.00 -13.01 21.16
N ARG A 362 22.74 -12.01 21.63
CA ARG A 362 23.99 -11.61 20.99
C ARG A 362 24.97 -12.79 20.96
N GLY A 363 25.54 -13.09 19.80
CA GLY A 363 26.54 -14.16 19.62
C GLY A 363 26.30 -15.03 18.40
N VAL A 364 26.98 -16.17 18.36
CA VAL A 364 26.91 -17.15 17.26
C VAL A 364 25.77 -18.13 17.51
N HIS A 365 24.95 -18.35 16.47
CA HIS A 365 23.82 -19.27 16.50
C HIS A 365 23.76 -20.10 15.22
N SER A 366 23.40 -21.37 15.35
CA SER A 366 22.95 -22.17 14.21
C SER A 366 21.43 -21.98 14.05
N VAL A 367 21.00 -21.53 12.89
CA VAL A 367 19.61 -21.20 12.59
C VAL A 367 19.19 -21.75 11.23
N PRO A 368 17.89 -21.99 11.01
CA PRO A 368 17.39 -22.30 9.66
C PRO A 368 17.85 -21.24 8.64
N GLU A 369 18.27 -21.68 7.47
CA GLU A 369 18.88 -20.79 6.46
C GLU A 369 18.02 -19.59 6.09
N HIS A 370 16.69 -19.76 5.93
CA HIS A 370 15.78 -18.66 5.65
C HIS A 370 15.81 -17.57 6.74
N VAL A 371 15.95 -17.94 8.01
CA VAL A 371 16.11 -17.00 9.13
C VAL A 371 17.44 -16.27 9.04
N GLY A 372 18.51 -17.02 8.76
CA GLY A 372 19.84 -16.43 8.58
C GLY A 372 19.92 -15.48 7.40
N VAL A 373 19.36 -15.86 6.24
CA VAL A 373 19.28 -14.99 5.06
C VAL A 373 18.47 -13.71 5.37
N PHE A 374 17.33 -13.84 6.03
CA PHE A 374 16.49 -12.69 6.41
C PHE A 374 17.25 -11.73 7.32
N LEU A 375 17.92 -12.21 8.35
CA LEU A 375 18.69 -11.38 9.29
C LEU A 375 19.91 -10.74 8.62
N MET A 376 20.67 -11.49 7.83
CA MET A 376 21.85 -10.99 7.12
C MET A 376 21.46 -9.93 6.07
N ALA A 377 20.37 -10.14 5.32
CA ALA A 377 19.89 -9.18 4.33
C ALA A 377 19.49 -7.84 4.96
N ARG A 378 18.95 -7.88 6.17
CA ARG A 378 18.59 -6.70 6.98
C ARG A 378 19.80 -6.02 7.64
N GLY A 379 20.94 -6.68 7.69
CA GLY A 379 22.12 -6.21 8.40
C GLY A 379 22.10 -6.51 9.92
N ASP A 380 21.21 -7.37 10.35
CA ASP A 380 21.02 -7.75 11.76
C ASP A 380 21.96 -8.89 12.20
N ALA A 381 22.57 -9.59 11.24
CA ALA A 381 23.54 -10.65 11.48
C ALA A 381 24.62 -10.68 10.39
N ALA A 382 25.71 -11.41 10.67
CA ALA A 382 26.77 -11.71 9.74
C ALA A 382 26.94 -13.23 9.55
N LYS A 383 27.41 -13.67 8.38
CA LYS A 383 27.75 -15.08 8.13
C LYS A 383 29.01 -15.46 8.87
N VAL A 384 28.97 -16.53 9.66
CA VAL A 384 30.17 -17.10 10.29
C VAL A 384 30.85 -18.02 9.30
N THR A 385 32.16 -17.84 9.11
CA THR A 385 33.01 -18.79 8.39
C THR A 385 33.38 -19.94 9.35
N ALA A 386 33.20 -21.17 8.87
CA ALA A 386 33.65 -22.35 9.57
C ALA A 386 35.18 -22.39 9.70
#